data_b30c19396fee05f797cf7c7bac7ec63e
#
_entry.id   b30c19396fee05f797cf7c7bac7ec63e
#
_cell.length_a   1.000
_cell.length_b   1.000
_cell.length_c   1.000
_cell.angle_alpha   90.00
_cell.angle_beta   90.00
_cell.angle_gamma   90.00
#
_symmetry.space_group_name_H-M   'P 1'
#
loop_
_entity.id
_entity.type
_entity.pdbx_description
1 polymer ?
#
loop_
_entity_poly.entity_id
_entity_poly.type
_entity_poly.pdbx_seq_one_letter_code
_entity_poly.pdbx_strand_id
1 'polypeptide(L)'
;MRILLTNDDGIEAEGLECLERIARQLSDDVWTVAPAVEQSGKGRGITLTEPLRVNRVNDRRFAVTGTPTDCVVLAVNDLMADHRPDLVLSGVNRGHNVGEDCSYSGTVAGALQGMAFGIRSIALSQSLERFHDEVTAHWETAEAFAPAIINR
;
A
#
# COMPACT_ATOMS: atom_id res chain seq x y z
N MET A 1 11.41 2.86 13.88
CA MET A 1 10.32 3.44 13.05
C MET A 1 9.43 2.29 12.61
N ARG A 2 8.13 2.33 12.94
CA ARG A 2 7.15 1.33 12.53
C ARG A 2 6.53 1.74 11.20
N ILE A 3 6.56 0.88 10.19
CA ILE A 3 6.05 1.16 8.85
C ILE A 3 4.85 0.25 8.56
N LEU A 4 3.74 0.86 8.13
CA LEU A 4 2.59 0.15 7.60
C LEU A 4 2.62 0.17 6.08
N LEU A 5 2.48 -1.00 5.46
CA LEU A 5 2.35 -1.16 4.01
C LEU A 5 0.92 -1.55 3.64
N THR A 6 0.43 -0.97 2.55
CA THR A 6 -0.82 -1.36 1.88
C THR A 6 -0.68 -1.17 0.37
N ASN A 7 -1.67 -1.62 -0.40
CA ASN A 7 -1.79 -1.41 -1.84
C ASN A 7 -3.26 -1.58 -2.26
N ASP A 8 -3.56 -1.51 -3.55
CA ASP A 8 -4.85 -1.86 -4.15
C ASP A 8 -4.77 -3.05 -5.13
N ASP A 9 -3.56 -3.46 -5.52
CA ASP A 9 -3.35 -4.63 -6.38
C ASP A 9 -3.55 -5.97 -5.65
N GLY A 10 -3.59 -5.95 -4.30
CA GLY A 10 -3.81 -7.12 -3.45
C GLY A 10 -2.55 -7.63 -2.74
N ILE A 11 -2.79 -8.50 -1.73
CA ILE A 11 -1.75 -9.01 -0.81
C ILE A 11 -0.63 -9.81 -1.50
N GLU A 12 -0.92 -10.45 -2.63
CA GLU A 12 0.04 -11.27 -3.39
C GLU A 12 0.65 -10.53 -4.59
N ALA A 13 0.44 -9.21 -4.70
CA ALA A 13 0.93 -8.44 -5.84
C ALA A 13 2.44 -8.23 -5.79
N GLU A 14 3.12 -8.36 -6.93
CA GLU A 14 4.57 -8.14 -7.08
C GLU A 14 5.00 -6.73 -6.62
N GLY A 15 4.16 -5.71 -6.86
CA GLY A 15 4.39 -4.35 -6.40
C GLY A 15 4.41 -4.21 -4.88
N LEU A 16 3.60 -5.00 -4.16
CA LEU A 16 3.63 -5.03 -2.70
C LEU A 16 4.90 -5.71 -2.17
N GLU A 17 5.35 -6.77 -2.84
CA GLU A 17 6.64 -7.41 -2.51
C GLU A 17 7.82 -6.45 -2.74
N CYS A 18 7.77 -5.68 -3.84
CA CYS A 18 8.72 -4.60 -4.08
C CYS A 18 8.70 -3.57 -2.94
N LEU A 19 7.51 -3.12 -2.51
CA LEU A 19 7.36 -2.19 -1.41
C LEU A 19 7.89 -2.75 -0.08
N GLU A 20 7.70 -4.03 0.19
CA GLU A 20 8.29 -4.69 1.36
C GLU A 20 9.83 -4.67 1.33
N ARG A 21 10.45 -4.92 0.17
CA ARG A 21 11.91 -4.82 0.02
C ARG A 21 12.42 -3.39 0.24
N ILE A 22 11.69 -2.39 -0.26
CA ILE A 22 11.97 -0.96 -0.02
C ILE A 22 11.87 -0.64 1.48
N ALA A 23 10.77 -1.03 2.13
CA ALA A 23 10.52 -0.73 3.54
C ALA A 23 11.55 -1.38 4.47
N ARG A 24 12.00 -2.60 4.17
CA ARG A 24 13.05 -3.31 4.93
C ARG A 24 14.42 -2.66 4.86
N GLN A 25 14.69 -1.81 3.88
CA GLN A 25 15.89 -0.98 3.85
C GLN A 25 15.80 0.20 4.84
N LEU A 26 14.60 0.55 5.28
CA LEU A 26 14.31 1.69 6.16
C LEU A 26 14.09 1.27 7.62
N SER A 27 13.55 0.06 7.85
CA SER A 27 13.18 -0.43 9.18
C SER A 27 13.01 -1.94 9.22
N ASP A 28 13.30 -2.55 10.38
CA ASP A 28 12.98 -3.94 10.70
C ASP A 28 11.53 -4.13 11.21
N ASP A 29 10.85 -3.04 11.59
CA ASP A 29 9.45 -3.07 12.09
C ASP A 29 8.46 -2.70 10.98
N VAL A 30 8.27 -3.65 10.04
CA VAL A 30 7.42 -3.51 8.86
C VAL A 30 6.18 -4.39 9.01
N TRP A 31 5.01 -3.79 8.84
CA TRP A 31 3.70 -4.43 8.87
C TRP A 31 3.02 -4.29 7.52
N THR A 32 2.41 -5.36 7.03
CA THR A 32 1.65 -5.38 5.78
C THR A 32 0.19 -5.67 6.07
N VAL A 33 -0.70 -4.74 5.75
CA VAL A 33 -2.15 -4.92 5.82
C VAL A 33 -2.73 -4.48 4.48
N ALA A 34 -3.14 -5.43 3.65
CA ALA A 34 -3.52 -5.18 2.27
C ALA A 34 -4.79 -5.94 1.88
N PRO A 35 -5.50 -5.51 0.83
CA PRO A 35 -6.65 -6.23 0.31
C PRO A 35 -6.31 -7.67 -0.05
N ALA A 36 -7.23 -8.60 0.25
CA ALA A 36 -7.09 -10.02 -0.10
C ALA A 36 -7.10 -10.23 -1.62
N VAL A 37 -7.76 -9.35 -2.36
CA VAL A 37 -7.87 -9.36 -3.82
C VAL A 37 -7.76 -7.95 -4.37
N GLU A 38 -7.52 -7.84 -5.67
CA GLU A 38 -7.43 -6.55 -6.38
C GLU A 38 -8.64 -5.65 -6.13
N GLN A 39 -8.40 -4.36 -5.85
CA GLN A 39 -9.38 -3.33 -5.55
C GLN A 39 -9.23 -2.08 -6.46
N SER A 40 -8.63 -2.24 -7.64
CA SER A 40 -8.41 -1.14 -8.60
C SER A 40 -9.68 -0.39 -8.92
N GLY A 41 -9.59 0.95 -9.00
CA GLY A 41 -10.71 1.82 -9.33
C GLY A 41 -11.71 2.05 -8.20
N LYS A 42 -11.50 1.51 -7.00
CA LYS A 42 -12.35 1.74 -5.82
C LYS A 42 -12.13 3.11 -5.17
N GLY A 43 -11.06 3.80 -5.55
CA GLY A 43 -10.69 5.08 -4.97
C GLY A 43 -10.62 5.02 -3.44
N ARG A 44 -11.14 6.05 -2.79
CA ARG A 44 -11.19 6.13 -1.31
C ARG A 44 -12.46 5.49 -0.71
N GLY A 45 -13.00 4.46 -1.37
CA GLY A 45 -14.16 3.73 -0.86
C GLY A 45 -13.88 3.09 0.50
N ILE A 46 -14.93 3.06 1.35
CA ILE A 46 -14.92 2.38 2.65
C ILE A 46 -16.08 1.38 2.68
N THR A 47 -15.85 0.21 3.28
CA THR A 47 -16.88 -0.84 3.39
C THR A 47 -17.77 -0.57 4.59
N LEU A 48 -19.07 -0.31 4.35
CA LEU A 48 -20.04 0.07 5.39
C LEU A 48 -21.07 -1.02 5.69
N THR A 49 -21.34 -1.90 4.74
CA THR A 49 -22.49 -2.83 4.81
C THR A 49 -22.12 -4.30 5.01
N GLU A 50 -20.85 -4.62 4.85
CA GLU A 50 -20.33 -5.99 4.98
C GLU A 50 -19.25 -6.07 6.05
N PRO A 51 -19.17 -7.17 6.80
CA PRO A 51 -18.12 -7.35 7.79
C PRO A 51 -16.74 -7.52 7.09
N LEU A 52 -15.76 -6.77 7.53
CA LEU A 52 -14.38 -6.97 7.12
C LEU A 52 -13.84 -8.26 7.76
N ARG A 53 -13.26 -9.12 6.93
CA ARG A 53 -12.58 -10.33 7.37
C ARG A 53 -11.08 -10.13 7.26
N VAL A 54 -10.37 -10.53 8.31
CA VAL A 54 -8.92 -10.47 8.39
C VAL A 54 -8.36 -11.89 8.38
N ASN A 55 -7.55 -12.19 7.38
CA ASN A 55 -6.77 -13.42 7.35
C ASN A 55 -5.33 -13.10 7.71
N ARG A 56 -4.85 -13.68 8.82
CA ARG A 56 -3.46 -13.54 9.26
C ARG A 56 -2.58 -14.49 8.45
N VAL A 57 -1.73 -13.93 7.60
CA VAL A 57 -0.75 -14.68 6.80
C VAL A 57 0.47 -15.03 7.67
N ASN A 58 0.96 -14.07 8.46
CA ASN A 58 1.96 -14.25 9.48
C ASN A 58 1.81 -13.18 10.58
N ASP A 59 2.79 -13.05 11.48
CA ASP A 59 2.71 -12.14 12.63
C ASP A 59 2.57 -10.65 12.26
N ARG A 60 3.00 -10.27 11.06
CA ARG A 60 3.01 -8.88 10.58
C ARG A 60 2.45 -8.74 9.16
N ARG A 61 1.77 -9.76 8.63
CA ARG A 61 1.16 -9.73 7.29
C ARG A 61 -0.28 -10.22 7.36
N PHE A 62 -1.23 -9.37 6.92
CA PHE A 62 -2.67 -9.58 7.02
C PHE A 62 -3.36 -9.25 5.72
N ALA A 63 -4.21 -10.16 5.24
CA ALA A 63 -5.08 -9.96 4.09
C ALA A 63 -6.49 -9.59 4.56
N VAL A 64 -7.07 -8.52 4.03
CA VAL A 64 -8.38 -7.98 4.44
C VAL A 64 -9.37 -8.03 3.28
N THR A 65 -10.61 -8.45 3.54
CA THR A 65 -11.70 -8.38 2.53
C THR A 65 -12.26 -6.96 2.44
N GLY A 66 -11.43 -5.99 2.08
CA GLY A 66 -11.79 -4.58 2.03
C GLY A 66 -10.90 -3.81 1.06
N THR A 67 -11.10 -2.51 1.02
CA THR A 67 -10.32 -1.56 0.22
C THR A 67 -9.00 -1.22 0.91
N PRO A 68 -8.05 -0.55 0.22
CA PRO A 68 -6.85 0.00 0.88
C PRO A 68 -7.18 0.94 2.04
N THR A 69 -8.25 1.73 1.92
CA THR A 69 -8.77 2.60 2.99
C THR A 69 -9.14 1.77 4.22
N ASP A 70 -9.92 0.68 4.03
CA ASP A 70 -10.31 -0.23 5.10
C ASP A 70 -9.09 -0.87 5.77
N CYS A 71 -8.09 -1.28 4.98
CA CYS A 71 -6.86 -1.88 5.48
C CYS A 71 -6.12 -0.94 6.43
N VAL A 72 -5.97 0.35 6.05
CA VAL A 72 -5.30 1.35 6.89
C VAL A 72 -6.13 1.66 8.15
N VAL A 73 -7.46 1.78 8.02
CA VAL A 73 -8.34 2.00 9.19
C VAL A 73 -8.20 0.86 10.19
N LEU A 74 -8.27 -0.38 9.73
CA LEU A 74 -8.17 -1.57 10.57
C LEU A 74 -6.77 -1.70 11.20
N ALA A 75 -5.72 -1.47 10.40
CA ALA A 75 -4.35 -1.52 10.88
C ALA A 75 -4.12 -0.55 12.05
N VAL A 76 -4.50 0.72 11.86
CA VAL A 76 -4.22 1.78 12.84
C VAL A 76 -5.06 1.67 14.12
N ASN A 77 -6.33 1.22 14.00
CA ASN A 77 -7.25 1.21 15.13
C ASN A 77 -7.32 -0.13 15.88
N ASP A 78 -6.89 -1.23 15.26
CA ASP A 78 -7.00 -2.57 15.85
C ASP A 78 -5.65 -3.31 15.84
N LEU A 79 -5.11 -3.67 14.68
CA LEU A 79 -3.92 -4.53 14.58
C LEU A 79 -2.64 -3.89 15.16
N MET A 80 -2.53 -2.55 15.13
CA MET A 80 -1.39 -1.76 15.59
C MET A 80 -1.81 -0.73 16.65
N ALA A 81 -2.92 -0.96 17.35
CA ALA A 81 -3.48 0.00 18.31
C ALA A 81 -2.56 0.31 19.50
N ASP A 82 -1.72 -0.65 19.89
CA ASP A 82 -0.71 -0.52 20.95
C ASP A 82 0.41 0.46 20.60
N HIS A 83 0.77 0.53 19.34
CA HIS A 83 1.79 1.42 18.80
C HIS A 83 1.51 1.70 17.32
N ARG A 84 0.92 2.85 17.05
CA ARG A 84 0.59 3.29 15.68
C ARG A 84 1.81 3.36 14.78
N PRO A 85 1.66 3.17 13.45
CA PRO A 85 2.77 3.33 12.54
C PRO A 85 3.26 4.80 12.50
N ASP A 86 4.56 4.96 12.32
CA ASP A 86 5.20 6.26 12.10
C ASP A 86 5.10 6.70 10.63
N LEU A 87 4.95 5.70 9.72
CA LEU A 87 4.91 5.89 8.28
C LEU A 87 3.94 4.90 7.64
N VAL A 88 3.11 5.38 6.71
CA VAL A 88 2.31 4.55 5.81
C VAL A 88 2.90 4.63 4.41
N LEU A 89 3.20 3.50 3.81
CA LEU A 89 3.57 3.37 2.40
C LEU A 89 2.47 2.60 1.67
N SER A 90 1.99 3.16 0.57
CA SER A 90 0.96 2.54 -0.26
C SER A 90 1.47 2.31 -1.68
N GLY A 91 1.44 1.06 -2.12
CA GLY A 91 1.92 0.67 -3.46
C GLY A 91 2.80 -0.60 -3.41
N VAL A 92 3.78 -0.78 -4.30
CA VAL A 92 4.05 0.05 -5.48
C VAL A 92 3.00 -0.30 -6.54
N ASN A 93 2.20 0.67 -6.99
CA ASN A 93 1.16 0.42 -7.99
C ASN A 93 1.77 -0.01 -9.32
N ARG A 94 1.17 -1.01 -9.95
CA ARG A 94 1.50 -1.43 -11.31
C ARG A 94 0.86 -0.48 -12.33
N GLY A 95 1.58 0.53 -12.75
CA GLY A 95 1.10 1.64 -13.56
C GLY A 95 1.20 2.98 -12.81
N HIS A 96 1.28 4.07 -13.54
CA HIS A 96 1.35 5.40 -12.94
C HIS A 96 -0.03 5.86 -12.45
N ASN A 97 -0.02 6.74 -11.43
CA ASN A 97 -1.17 7.51 -11.01
C ASN A 97 -0.83 9.00 -11.18
N VAL A 98 -1.29 9.63 -12.26
CA VAL A 98 -1.01 11.04 -12.56
C VAL A 98 -2.30 11.79 -12.90
N GLY A 99 -2.33 13.08 -12.58
CA GLY A 99 -3.48 13.92 -12.89
C GLY A 99 -4.77 13.43 -12.23
N GLU A 100 -5.80 13.22 -13.02
CA GLU A 100 -7.12 12.79 -12.55
C GLU A 100 -7.14 11.35 -12.00
N ASP A 101 -6.22 10.48 -12.44
CA ASP A 101 -6.12 9.10 -11.95
C ASP A 101 -5.95 9.03 -10.43
N CYS A 102 -5.28 10.03 -9.84
CA CYS A 102 -5.09 10.13 -8.39
C CYS A 102 -6.42 10.13 -7.62
N SER A 103 -7.49 10.63 -8.22
CA SER A 103 -8.82 10.70 -7.59
C SER A 103 -9.50 9.33 -7.48
N TYR A 104 -9.15 8.40 -8.36
CA TYR A 104 -9.72 7.05 -8.43
C TYR A 104 -8.77 5.97 -7.90
N SER A 105 -7.51 6.35 -7.63
CA SER A 105 -6.46 5.43 -7.21
C SER A 105 -6.69 4.92 -5.78
N GLY A 106 -6.75 3.60 -5.64
CA GLY A 106 -6.72 2.93 -4.34
C GLY A 106 -5.37 3.07 -3.65
N THR A 107 -4.28 3.09 -4.42
CA THR A 107 -2.92 3.34 -3.91
C THR A 107 -2.83 4.70 -3.24
N VAL A 108 -3.29 5.77 -3.91
CA VAL A 108 -3.33 7.13 -3.35
C VAL A 108 -4.28 7.17 -2.15
N ALA A 109 -5.42 6.47 -2.21
CA ALA A 109 -6.39 6.41 -1.13
C ALA A 109 -5.83 5.82 0.18
N GLY A 110 -4.99 4.78 0.10
CA GLY A 110 -4.29 4.21 1.26
C GLY A 110 -3.41 5.26 1.96
N ALA A 111 -2.62 6.01 1.18
CA ALA A 111 -1.79 7.09 1.72
C ALA A 111 -2.63 8.25 2.30
N LEU A 112 -3.70 8.66 1.62
CA LEU A 112 -4.63 9.68 2.10
C LEU A 112 -5.31 9.27 3.42
N GLN A 113 -5.57 7.97 3.61
CA GLN A 113 -6.15 7.48 4.86
C GLN A 113 -5.14 7.52 6.01
N GLY A 114 -3.88 7.18 5.76
CA GLY A 114 -2.80 7.36 6.75
C GLY A 114 -2.64 8.83 7.15
N MET A 115 -2.65 9.73 6.17
CA MET A 115 -2.63 11.18 6.41
C MET A 115 -3.82 11.66 7.26
N ALA A 116 -5.02 11.11 7.05
CA ALA A 116 -6.21 11.45 7.84
C ALA A 116 -6.06 11.04 9.32
N PHE A 117 -5.21 10.09 9.65
CA PHE A 117 -4.83 9.72 11.01
C PHE A 117 -3.65 10.54 11.57
N GLY A 118 -3.15 11.52 10.81
CA GLY A 118 -1.99 12.33 11.18
C GLY A 118 -0.65 11.62 11.02
N ILE A 119 -0.61 10.52 10.25
CA ILE A 119 0.59 9.73 10.00
C ILE A 119 1.22 10.18 8.67
N ARG A 120 2.54 10.36 8.65
CA ARG A 120 3.27 10.59 7.39
C ARG A 120 2.95 9.45 6.41
N SER A 121 2.57 9.80 5.18
CA SER A 121 2.10 8.80 4.23
C SER A 121 2.59 9.11 2.82
N ILE A 122 3.00 8.06 2.09
CA ILE A 122 3.53 8.17 0.74
C ILE A 122 2.89 7.10 -0.13
N ALA A 123 2.38 7.50 -1.30
CA ALA A 123 1.94 6.59 -2.36
C ALA A 123 3.06 6.44 -3.41
N LEU A 124 3.31 5.21 -3.85
CA LEU A 124 4.31 4.89 -4.85
C LEU A 124 3.65 4.17 -6.03
N SER A 125 4.02 4.60 -7.23
CA SER A 125 3.55 4.01 -8.49
C SER A 125 4.71 3.83 -9.45
N GLN A 126 4.76 2.70 -10.15
CA GLN A 126 5.78 2.39 -11.15
C GLN A 126 5.17 2.48 -12.54
N SER A 127 5.69 3.37 -13.38
CA SER A 127 5.31 3.42 -14.79
C SER A 127 5.65 2.12 -15.50
N LEU A 128 4.79 1.72 -16.41
CA LEU A 128 4.98 0.52 -17.22
C LEU A 128 5.69 0.87 -18.52
N GLU A 129 6.67 0.07 -18.90
CA GLU A 129 7.22 0.08 -20.24
C GLU A 129 6.38 -0.81 -21.13
N ARG A 130 6.04 -0.32 -22.32
CA ARG A 130 5.34 -1.10 -23.33
C ARG A 130 6.22 -1.22 -24.58
N PHE A 131 6.57 -2.45 -24.90
CA PHE A 131 7.30 -2.76 -26.13
C PHE A 131 6.54 -3.85 -26.90
N HIS A 132 6.00 -3.48 -28.06
CA HIS A 132 5.03 -4.29 -28.81
C HIS A 132 3.84 -4.69 -27.91
N ASP A 133 3.61 -6.01 -27.74
CA ASP A 133 2.52 -6.58 -26.95
C ASP A 133 2.93 -6.89 -25.50
N GLU A 134 4.20 -6.67 -25.14
CA GLU A 134 4.71 -6.89 -23.79
C GLU A 134 4.59 -5.62 -22.95
N VAL A 135 4.15 -5.80 -21.70
CA VAL A 135 4.01 -4.72 -20.70
C VAL A 135 4.77 -5.12 -19.46
N THR A 136 5.86 -4.40 -19.18
CA THR A 136 6.78 -4.70 -18.09
C THR A 136 6.79 -3.62 -17.03
N ALA A 137 6.77 -4.02 -15.76
CA ALA A 137 7.04 -3.16 -14.62
C ALA A 137 8.49 -3.37 -14.17
N HIS A 138 9.29 -2.31 -14.22
CA HIS A 138 10.69 -2.32 -13.78
C HIS A 138 10.77 -2.00 -12.29
N TRP A 139 10.43 -2.98 -11.43
CA TRP A 139 10.38 -2.83 -9.98
C TRP A 139 11.72 -2.40 -9.38
N GLU A 140 12.85 -2.79 -9.98
CA GLU A 140 14.20 -2.39 -9.61
C GLU A 140 14.40 -0.86 -9.59
N THR A 141 13.66 -0.13 -10.42
CA THR A 141 13.69 1.34 -10.43
C THR A 141 13.13 1.89 -9.12
N ALA A 142 11.95 1.41 -8.71
CA ALA A 142 11.36 1.81 -7.43
C ALA A 142 12.28 1.43 -6.25
N GLU A 143 12.86 0.23 -6.25
CA GLU A 143 13.78 -0.23 -5.20
C GLU A 143 15.04 0.61 -5.08
N ALA A 144 15.58 1.09 -6.22
CA ALA A 144 16.80 1.89 -6.25
C ALA A 144 16.59 3.33 -5.75
N PHE A 145 15.43 3.94 -6.05
CA PHE A 145 15.24 5.37 -5.80
C PHE A 145 14.33 5.68 -4.60
N ALA A 146 13.33 4.83 -4.30
CA ALA A 146 12.36 5.13 -3.26
C ALA A 146 12.96 5.29 -1.86
N PRO A 147 13.93 4.48 -1.39
CA PRO A 147 14.49 4.65 -0.05
C PRO A 147 15.07 6.03 0.20
N ALA A 148 15.80 6.59 -0.78
CA ALA A 148 16.39 7.92 -0.67
C ALA A 148 15.37 9.04 -0.67
N ILE A 149 14.23 8.86 -1.35
CA ILE A 149 13.11 9.83 -1.39
C ILE A 149 12.32 9.79 -0.08
N ILE A 150 12.04 8.59 0.44
CA ILE A 150 11.27 8.39 1.67
C ILE A 150 12.02 8.94 2.89
N ASN A 151 13.34 8.85 2.93
CA ASN A 151 14.18 9.33 4.04
C ASN A 151 14.34 10.87 4.11
N ARG A 152 13.83 11.63 3.15
CA ARG A 152 13.83 13.10 3.18
C ARG A 152 12.70 13.65 4.03
#